data_b30622d8b6bd65714b3a00050f5ea3a6
#
_entry.id   b30622d8b6bd65714b3a00050f5ea3a6
#
_cell.length_a   1.000
_cell.length_b   1.000
_cell.length_c   1.000
_cell.angle_alpha   90.00
_cell.angle_beta   90.00
_cell.angle_gamma   90.00
#
_symmetry.space_group_name_H-M   'P 1'
#
loop_
_entity.id
_entity.type
_entity.pdbx_description
1 polymer ?
#
loop_
_entity_poly.entity_id
_entity_poly.type
_entity_poly.pdbx_seq_one_letter_code
_entity_poly.pdbx_strand_id
1 'polypeptide(L)'
;LPTTVVGIFLDNYLGSVYWSGLGFRLTLLIADIFLLLILLQQFGSYAKQILTFYWLSPLVLYIVYWHGQIDLIPVTLLFFSLGCLRNGKYTLGGIVLALSVTSKYSMLIGVPIIFVYLWLNQDLKGGFWETLIPFSMLSILLI
;
A
#
# COMPACT_ATOMS: atom_id res chain seq x y z
N LEU A 1 7.33 10.02 -6.33
CA LEU A 1 6.70 10.37 -7.58
C LEU A 1 5.33 11.04 -7.41
N PRO A 2 4.27 10.44 -6.82
CA PRO A 2 3.02 11.16 -6.57
C PRO A 2 3.19 12.32 -5.58
N THR A 3 4.10 12.20 -4.63
CA THR A 3 4.45 13.25 -3.66
C THR A 3 5.05 14.49 -4.30
N THR A 4 5.89 14.32 -5.32
CA THR A 4 6.48 15.43 -6.08
C THR A 4 5.43 16.12 -6.96
N VAL A 5 4.50 15.38 -7.55
CA VAL A 5 3.44 15.96 -8.38
C VAL A 5 2.51 16.85 -7.55
N VAL A 6 2.09 16.38 -6.36
CA VAL A 6 1.27 17.18 -5.43
C VAL A 6 2.05 18.41 -4.95
N GLY A 7 3.35 18.27 -4.66
CA GLY A 7 4.20 19.40 -4.26
C GLY A 7 4.33 20.45 -5.35
N ILE A 8 4.64 20.04 -6.59
CA ILE A 8 4.77 20.95 -7.74
C ILE A 8 3.45 21.66 -8.02
N PHE A 9 2.31 20.95 -7.92
CA PHE A 9 1.00 21.57 -8.11
C PHE A 9 0.73 22.65 -7.07
N LEU A 10 1.03 22.38 -5.80
CA LEU A 10 0.87 23.35 -4.71
C LEU A 10 1.84 24.53 -4.83
N ASP A 11 3.10 24.30 -5.21
CA ASP A 11 4.10 25.37 -5.43
C ASP A 11 3.69 26.29 -6.58
N ASN A 12 3.15 25.77 -7.68
CA ASN A 12 2.66 26.54 -8.81
C ASN A 12 1.42 27.39 -8.48
N TYR A 13 0.55 26.90 -7.61
CA TYR A 13 -0.68 27.61 -7.24
C TYR A 13 -0.50 28.63 -6.11
N LEU A 14 0.40 28.36 -5.16
CA LEU A 14 0.52 29.09 -3.90
C LEU A 14 1.85 29.83 -3.74
N GLY A 15 2.78 29.65 -4.69
CA GLY A 15 3.95 30.50 -4.86
C GLY A 15 5.01 30.44 -3.75
N SER A 16 5.14 29.35 -3.01
CA SER A 16 6.18 29.21 -1.99
C SER A 16 6.75 27.79 -1.91
N VAL A 17 8.08 27.70 -1.77
CA VAL A 17 8.87 26.44 -1.64
C VAL A 17 8.46 25.58 -0.42
N TYR A 18 7.73 26.16 0.54
CA TYR A 18 7.24 25.44 1.73
C TYR A 18 6.12 24.44 1.43
N TRP A 19 5.39 24.61 0.34
CA TRP A 19 4.24 23.77 -0.01
C TRP A 19 4.62 22.39 -0.52
N SER A 20 5.81 22.23 -1.10
CA SER A 20 6.29 20.90 -1.53
C SER A 20 6.49 19.95 -0.35
N GLY A 21 7.05 20.43 0.75
CA GLY A 21 7.20 19.66 1.98
C GLY A 21 5.86 19.31 2.64
N LEU A 22 4.90 20.24 2.57
CA LEU A 22 3.56 20.03 3.10
C LEU A 22 2.77 19.04 2.26
N GLY A 23 2.86 19.14 0.93
CA GLY A 23 2.26 18.18 0.00
C GLY A 23 2.79 16.76 0.19
N PHE A 24 4.09 16.61 0.44
CA PHE A 24 4.70 15.33 0.78
C PHE A 24 4.09 14.72 2.05
N ARG A 25 4.02 15.49 3.14
CA ARG A 25 3.45 15.03 4.42
C ARG A 25 1.95 14.72 4.31
N LEU A 26 1.19 15.51 3.55
CA LEU A 26 -0.22 15.23 3.29
C LEU A 26 -0.42 13.91 2.53
N THR A 27 0.42 13.62 1.55
CA THR A 27 0.35 12.35 0.81
C THR A 27 0.62 11.16 1.73
N LEU A 28 1.62 11.27 2.63
CA LEU A 28 1.89 10.24 3.63
C LEU A 28 0.72 10.08 4.61
N LEU A 29 0.12 11.18 5.07
CA LEU A 29 -1.05 11.15 5.95
C LEU A 29 -2.25 10.44 5.29
N ILE A 30 -2.52 10.75 4.02
CA ILE A 30 -3.59 10.08 3.27
C ILE A 30 -3.33 8.58 3.15
N ALA A 31 -2.09 8.18 2.81
CA ALA A 31 -1.71 6.78 2.73
C ALA A 31 -1.84 6.07 4.09
N ASP A 32 -1.46 6.74 5.18
CA ASP A 32 -1.54 6.23 6.55
C ASP A 32 -2.99 6.03 7.02
N ILE A 33 -3.86 6.99 6.77
CA ILE A 33 -5.31 6.86 7.04
C ILE A 33 -5.89 5.71 6.23
N PHE A 34 -5.51 5.60 4.95
CA PHE A 34 -6.01 4.54 4.09
C PHE A 34 -5.54 3.15 4.56
N LEU A 35 -4.29 3.02 4.98
CA LEU A 35 -3.77 1.79 5.59
C LEU A 35 -4.52 1.44 6.88
N LEU A 36 -4.75 2.43 7.75
CA LEU A 36 -5.52 2.23 8.98
C LEU A 36 -6.91 1.68 8.67
N LEU A 37 -7.63 2.29 7.71
CA LEU A 37 -8.96 1.83 7.32
C LEU A 37 -8.95 0.40 6.77
N ILE A 38 -7.96 0.04 5.95
CA ILE A 38 -7.79 -1.32 5.44
C ILE A 38 -7.55 -2.30 6.60
N LEU A 39 -6.68 -1.97 7.54
CA LEU A 39 -6.38 -2.82 8.69
C LEU A 39 -7.61 -3.02 9.58
N LEU A 40 -8.35 -1.95 9.86
CA LEU A 40 -9.59 -2.03 10.65
C LEU A 40 -10.67 -2.85 9.93
N GLN A 41 -10.78 -2.72 8.62
CA GLN A 41 -11.74 -3.49 7.83
C GLN A 41 -11.37 -4.99 7.79
N GLN A 42 -10.09 -5.32 7.67
CA GLN A 42 -9.65 -6.71 7.56
C GLN A 42 -9.54 -7.42 8.92
N PHE A 43 -9.19 -6.68 9.96
CA PHE A 43 -8.88 -7.20 11.30
C PHE A 43 -9.67 -6.47 12.39
N GLY A 44 -10.93 -6.17 12.17
CA GLY A 44 -11.78 -5.38 13.08
C GLY A 44 -11.87 -5.93 14.51
N SER A 45 -11.74 -7.26 14.70
CA SER A 45 -11.67 -7.89 16.02
C SER A 45 -10.45 -7.43 16.85
N TYR A 46 -9.40 -6.94 16.20
CA TYR A 46 -8.16 -6.43 16.80
C TYR A 46 -8.05 -4.90 16.74
N ALA A 47 -9.17 -4.19 16.55
CA ALA A 47 -9.18 -2.74 16.35
C ALA A 47 -8.42 -1.97 17.46
N LYS A 48 -8.59 -2.36 18.73
CA LYS A 48 -7.88 -1.75 19.85
C LYS A 48 -6.36 -1.91 19.74
N GLN A 49 -5.89 -3.11 19.37
CA GLN A 49 -4.47 -3.38 19.19
C GLN A 49 -3.92 -2.59 17.98
N ILE A 50 -4.65 -2.53 16.87
CA ILE A 50 -4.25 -1.76 15.68
C ILE A 50 -4.10 -0.29 16.04
N LEU A 51 -5.08 0.29 16.73
CA LEU A 51 -5.01 1.69 17.16
C LEU A 51 -3.83 1.94 18.12
N THR A 52 -3.60 1.04 19.08
CA THR A 52 -2.54 1.24 20.09
C THR A 52 -1.14 0.99 19.54
N PHE A 53 -0.93 -0.12 18.80
CA PHE A 53 0.41 -0.54 18.37
C PHE A 53 0.81 -0.03 17.00
N TYR A 54 -0.15 0.40 16.17
CA TYR A 54 0.14 0.99 14.87
C TYR A 54 -0.08 2.51 14.92
N TRP A 55 -1.32 2.98 15.04
CA TRP A 55 -1.67 4.39 14.88
C TRP A 55 -1.08 5.30 15.96
N LEU A 56 -1.14 4.90 17.23
CA LEU A 56 -0.61 5.66 18.38
C LEU A 56 0.83 5.30 18.71
N SER A 57 1.49 4.45 17.91
CA SER A 57 2.88 4.07 18.15
C SER A 57 3.82 5.25 17.93
N PRO A 58 4.59 5.68 18.94
CA PRO A 58 5.60 6.74 18.78
C PRO A 58 6.64 6.40 17.71
N LEU A 59 6.95 5.10 17.55
CA LEU A 59 7.88 4.60 16.54
C LEU A 59 7.34 4.84 15.13
N VAL A 60 6.08 4.50 14.87
CA VAL A 60 5.44 4.70 13.56
C VAL A 60 5.33 6.18 13.26
N LEU A 61 4.90 7.00 14.22
CA LEU A 61 4.81 8.45 14.07
C LEU A 61 6.18 9.06 13.73
N TYR A 62 7.24 8.63 14.42
CA TYR A 62 8.61 9.10 14.15
C TYR A 62 9.07 8.70 12.74
N ILE A 63 8.91 7.43 12.36
CA ILE A 63 9.37 6.91 11.05
C ILE A 63 8.60 7.56 9.90
N VAL A 64 7.29 7.65 10.01
CA VAL A 64 6.42 8.15 8.92
C VAL A 64 6.53 9.67 8.79
N TYR A 65 6.39 10.42 9.89
CA TYR A 65 6.23 11.87 9.82
C TYR A 65 7.51 12.66 10.07
N TRP A 66 8.43 12.13 10.89
CA TRP A 66 9.70 12.81 11.15
C TRP A 66 10.76 12.41 10.13
N HIS A 67 10.93 11.11 9.92
CA HIS A 67 11.93 10.58 8.97
C HIS A 67 11.44 10.60 7.51
N GLY A 68 10.12 10.70 7.27
CA GLY A 68 9.55 10.86 5.95
C GLY A 68 9.70 9.61 5.06
N GLN A 69 9.54 8.41 5.62
CA GLN A 69 9.68 7.18 4.84
C GLN A 69 8.52 6.98 3.87
N ILE A 70 8.84 6.89 2.58
CA ILE A 70 7.90 6.64 1.47
C ILE A 70 7.37 5.19 1.49
N ASP A 71 7.94 4.33 2.32
CA ASP A 71 7.63 2.90 2.40
C ASP A 71 6.17 2.60 2.77
N LEU A 72 5.49 3.56 3.36
CA LEU A 72 4.09 3.47 3.72
C LEU A 72 3.18 3.24 2.50
N ILE A 73 3.48 3.87 1.37
CA ILE A 73 2.66 3.76 0.15
C ILE A 73 2.67 2.32 -0.41
N PRO A 74 3.83 1.69 -0.69
CA PRO A 74 3.86 0.30 -1.15
C PRO A 74 3.28 -0.69 -0.14
N VAL A 75 3.46 -0.47 1.17
CA VAL A 75 2.84 -1.29 2.22
C VAL A 75 1.32 -1.17 2.17
N THR A 76 0.79 0.04 2.02
CA THR A 76 -0.66 0.27 1.89
C THR A 76 -1.23 -0.47 0.68
N LEU A 77 -0.55 -0.39 -0.47
CA LEU A 77 -0.94 -1.12 -1.68
C LEU A 77 -0.90 -2.65 -1.46
N LEU A 78 0.11 -3.16 -0.75
CA LEU A 78 0.21 -4.59 -0.42
C LEU A 78 -0.99 -5.07 0.41
N PHE A 79 -1.34 -4.34 1.48
CA PHE A 79 -2.50 -4.68 2.31
C PHE A 79 -3.82 -4.51 1.57
N PHE A 80 -3.93 -3.51 0.69
CA PHE A 80 -5.11 -3.36 -0.16
C PHE A 80 -5.26 -4.52 -1.15
N SER A 81 -4.15 -4.97 -1.76
CA SER A 81 -4.14 -6.18 -2.59
C SER A 81 -4.65 -7.40 -1.83
N LEU A 82 -4.14 -7.64 -0.62
CA LEU A 82 -4.61 -8.74 0.25
C LEU A 82 -6.11 -8.64 0.54
N GLY A 83 -6.62 -7.44 0.79
CA GLY A 83 -8.05 -7.21 0.97
C GLY A 83 -8.87 -7.55 -0.27
N CYS A 84 -8.39 -7.19 -1.46
CA CYS A 84 -9.03 -7.55 -2.72
C CYS A 84 -9.06 -9.06 -2.93
N LEU A 85 -7.94 -9.75 -2.68
CA LEU A 85 -7.84 -11.20 -2.84
C LEU A 85 -8.79 -11.95 -1.88
N ARG A 86 -8.88 -11.52 -0.63
CA ARG A 86 -9.82 -12.10 0.35
C ARG A 86 -11.28 -11.93 -0.04
N ASN A 87 -11.61 -10.84 -0.74
CA ASN A 87 -12.95 -10.54 -1.23
C ASN A 87 -13.24 -11.14 -2.63
N GLY A 88 -12.38 -12.03 -3.14
CA GLY A 88 -12.54 -12.68 -4.44
C GLY A 88 -12.28 -11.79 -5.66
N LYS A 89 -11.73 -10.58 -5.46
CA LYS A 89 -11.37 -9.65 -6.55
C LYS A 89 -9.94 -9.90 -7.03
N TYR A 90 -9.71 -11.06 -7.63
CA TYR A 90 -8.38 -11.57 -7.95
C TYR A 90 -7.60 -10.70 -8.94
N THR A 91 -8.23 -10.30 -10.03
CA THR A 91 -7.61 -9.44 -11.06
C THR A 91 -7.15 -8.10 -10.47
N LEU A 92 -8.03 -7.44 -9.69
CA LEU A 92 -7.71 -6.18 -9.04
C LEU A 92 -6.59 -6.38 -8.00
N GLY A 93 -6.64 -7.47 -7.23
CA GLY A 93 -5.58 -7.85 -6.29
C GLY A 93 -4.22 -7.99 -6.96
N GLY A 94 -4.15 -8.66 -8.12
CA GLY A 94 -2.94 -8.82 -8.92
C GLY A 94 -2.38 -7.50 -9.45
N ILE A 95 -3.24 -6.62 -9.97
CA ILE A 95 -2.84 -5.28 -10.44
C ILE A 95 -2.24 -4.45 -9.30
N VAL A 96 -2.93 -4.40 -8.16
CA VAL A 96 -2.46 -3.62 -7.00
C VAL A 96 -1.19 -4.20 -6.41
N LEU A 97 -1.03 -5.54 -6.42
CA LEU A 97 0.20 -6.20 -6.00
C LEU A 97 1.39 -5.80 -6.88
N ALA A 98 1.20 -5.76 -8.20
CA ALA A 98 2.21 -5.30 -9.14
C ALA A 98 2.62 -3.84 -8.87
N LEU A 99 1.65 -2.94 -8.63
CA LEU A 99 1.92 -1.55 -8.28
C LEU A 99 2.70 -1.42 -6.96
N SER A 100 2.41 -2.27 -5.97
CA SER A 100 3.16 -2.30 -4.71
C SER A 100 4.63 -2.67 -4.95
N VAL A 101 4.89 -3.75 -5.69
CA VAL A 101 6.24 -4.25 -5.97
C VAL A 101 7.05 -3.29 -6.85
N THR A 102 6.43 -2.70 -7.87
CA THR A 102 7.10 -1.72 -8.74
C THR A 102 7.38 -0.40 -8.03
N SER A 103 6.57 -0.03 -7.02
CA SER A 103 6.84 1.12 -6.17
C SER A 103 8.07 0.91 -5.28
N LYS A 104 8.29 -0.32 -4.80
CA LYS A 104 9.47 -0.69 -4.01
C LYS A 104 9.77 -2.18 -4.11
N TYR A 105 10.92 -2.53 -4.67
CA TYR A 105 11.35 -3.92 -4.86
C TYR A 105 11.40 -4.77 -3.58
N SER A 106 11.57 -4.15 -2.40
CA SER A 106 11.53 -4.89 -1.13
C SER A 106 10.18 -5.59 -0.87
N MET A 107 9.09 -5.10 -1.49
CA MET A 107 7.77 -5.73 -1.40
C MET A 107 7.69 -7.08 -2.15
N LEU A 108 8.69 -7.38 -3.00
CA LEU A 108 8.80 -8.68 -3.68
C LEU A 108 8.84 -9.85 -2.70
N ILE A 109 9.35 -9.66 -1.49
CA ILE A 109 9.36 -10.68 -0.44
C ILE A 109 7.93 -11.12 -0.05
N GLY A 110 6.95 -10.23 -0.12
CA GLY A 110 5.54 -10.55 0.16
C GLY A 110 4.87 -11.41 -0.93
N VAL A 111 5.37 -11.35 -2.16
CA VAL A 111 4.74 -12.01 -3.32
C VAL A 111 4.67 -13.52 -3.16
N PRO A 112 5.76 -14.27 -2.87
CA PRO A 112 5.68 -15.71 -2.69
C PRO A 112 4.76 -16.10 -1.53
N ILE A 113 4.70 -15.31 -0.46
CA ILE A 113 3.82 -15.58 0.68
C ILE A 113 2.34 -15.48 0.24
N ILE A 114 1.99 -14.47 -0.54
CA ILE A 114 0.64 -14.29 -1.08
C ILE A 114 0.26 -15.44 -2.01
N PHE A 115 1.17 -15.84 -2.92
CA PHE A 115 0.89 -16.93 -3.85
C PHE A 115 0.79 -18.29 -3.14
N VAL A 116 1.62 -18.57 -2.14
CA VAL A 116 1.48 -19.75 -1.28
C VAL A 116 0.16 -19.74 -0.53
N TYR A 117 -0.26 -18.59 0.00
CA TYR A 117 -1.56 -18.44 0.65
C TYR A 117 -2.73 -18.76 -0.30
N LEU A 118 -2.70 -18.23 -1.53
CA LEU A 118 -3.72 -18.51 -2.55
C LEU A 118 -3.72 -20.00 -2.96
N TRP A 119 -2.54 -20.61 -3.04
CA TRP A 119 -2.40 -22.02 -3.41
C TRP A 119 -2.93 -22.97 -2.33
N LEU A 120 -2.65 -22.67 -1.06
CA LEU A 120 -3.08 -23.52 0.07
C LEU A 120 -4.57 -23.38 0.36
N ASN A 121 -5.18 -22.23 0.11
CA ASN A 121 -6.61 -22.02 0.31
C ASN A 121 -7.41 -22.58 -0.86
N GLN A 122 -8.08 -23.70 -0.61
CA GLN A 122 -8.84 -24.42 -1.67
C GLN A 122 -9.92 -23.56 -2.31
N ASP A 123 -10.59 -22.71 -1.52
CA ASP A 123 -11.65 -21.80 -1.98
C ASP A 123 -11.09 -20.69 -2.90
N LEU A 124 -9.79 -20.41 -2.85
CA LEU A 124 -9.14 -19.35 -3.59
C LEU A 124 -8.26 -19.85 -4.76
N LYS A 125 -8.18 -21.18 -4.97
CA LYS A 125 -7.32 -21.77 -6.04
C LYS A 125 -7.67 -21.26 -7.44
N GLY A 126 -8.95 -21.02 -7.73
CA GLY A 126 -9.38 -20.43 -9.00
C GLY A 126 -8.80 -19.05 -9.24
N GLY A 127 -8.61 -18.26 -8.17
CA GLY A 127 -8.04 -16.92 -8.23
C GLY A 127 -6.54 -16.85 -8.44
N PHE A 128 -5.81 -17.96 -8.31
CA PHE A 128 -4.34 -17.98 -8.48
C PHE A 128 -3.92 -17.48 -9.86
N TRP A 129 -4.46 -18.03 -10.92
CA TRP A 129 -4.16 -17.61 -12.29
C TRP A 129 -4.69 -16.22 -12.62
N GLU A 130 -5.89 -15.89 -12.12
CA GLU A 130 -6.47 -14.57 -12.28
C GLU A 130 -5.69 -13.46 -11.58
N THR A 131 -4.90 -13.80 -10.56
CA THR A 131 -3.99 -12.88 -9.87
C THR A 131 -2.61 -12.84 -10.56
N LEU A 132 -2.09 -14.02 -10.95
CA LEU A 132 -0.74 -14.15 -11.50
C LEU A 132 -0.60 -13.45 -12.86
N ILE A 133 -1.61 -13.59 -13.73
CA ILE A 133 -1.58 -13.02 -15.09
C ILE A 133 -1.46 -11.49 -15.04
N PRO A 134 -2.39 -10.73 -14.41
CA PRO A 134 -2.29 -9.27 -14.37
C PRO A 134 -1.07 -8.79 -13.57
N PHE A 135 -0.67 -9.52 -12.52
CA PHE A 135 0.55 -9.22 -11.77
C PHE A 135 1.79 -9.28 -12.67
N SER A 136 1.97 -10.39 -13.40
CA SER A 136 3.14 -10.57 -14.25
C SER A 136 3.16 -9.60 -15.43
N MET A 137 2.04 -9.42 -16.11
CA MET A 137 1.93 -8.48 -17.23
C MET A 137 2.26 -7.05 -16.82
N LEU A 138 1.68 -6.58 -15.72
CA LEU A 138 1.89 -5.21 -15.26
C LEU A 138 3.31 -5.02 -14.69
N SER A 139 3.86 -6.02 -13.98
CA SER A 139 5.24 -5.96 -13.48
C SER A 139 6.26 -5.86 -14.61
N ILE A 140 6.08 -6.63 -15.70
CA ILE A 140 6.95 -6.56 -16.87
C ILE A 140 6.82 -5.22 -17.61
N LEU A 141 5.62 -4.64 -17.66
CA LEU A 141 5.38 -3.35 -18.32
C LEU A 141 5.99 -2.17 -17.56
N LEU A 142 6.08 -2.26 -16.22
CA LEU A 142 6.51 -1.16 -15.36
C LEU A 142 7.99 -1.23 -14.93
N ILE A 143 8.68 -2.33 -15.21
CA ILE A 143 10.12 -2.51 -14.99
C ILE A 143 10.89 -2.19 -16.27
#